data_3d28be5212cff06f5183b9c3179a3943
#
_entry.id   3d28be5212cff06f5183b9c3179a3943
#
_cell.length_a   1.000
_cell.length_b   1.000
_cell.length_c   1.000
_cell.angle_alpha   90.00
_cell.angle_beta   90.00
_cell.angle_gamma   90.00
#
_symmetry.space_group_name_H-M   'P 1'
#
loop_
_entity.id
_entity.type
_entity.pdbx_description
1 polymer ?
#
loop_
_entity_poly.entity_id
_entity_poly.type
_entity_poly.pdbx_seq_one_letter_code
_entity_poly.pdbx_strand_id
1 'polypeptide(L)'
;VPSKKALVRRPSPRLAEGLVTHIEREKVDADLAVEQWEAYVKALRTHGWETVEVDPADDCPDSVFVEDTVVMYKNVALIARPGAESRREETAGVEEAVAGLGCSVNWIWEPGTLEGGDVLKIGDTVYVGRGGRTNAAGVQQLRAAFEPLGARVVAVPVSKVLHLKSAVTALPDGTVIGHIPKMDVPSLFARFLPVPEEAGSHVVLLGGDKLLMAASAPKTAELFADLGYEPVVVDISEFEKLEGCVTCLSVRLRGLYA
;
A
#
# COMPACT_ATOMS: atom_id res chain seq x y z
N VAL A 1 -15.10 11.74 16.48
CA VAL A 1 -14.60 10.62 15.67
C VAL A 1 -13.17 10.99 15.30
N PRO A 2 -12.14 10.16 15.60
CA PRO A 2 -10.78 10.46 15.19
C PRO A 2 -10.75 10.66 13.67
N SER A 3 -10.07 11.73 13.21
CA SER A 3 -10.03 12.04 11.79
C SER A 3 -9.22 10.96 11.08
N LYS A 4 -9.80 10.37 10.02
CA LYS A 4 -9.09 9.45 9.14
C LYS A 4 -8.27 10.27 8.17
N LYS A 5 -6.95 10.14 8.22
CA LYS A 5 -6.06 10.85 7.30
C LYS A 5 -5.38 9.89 6.32
N ALA A 6 -5.20 10.33 5.10
CA ALA A 6 -4.45 9.61 4.09
C ALA A 6 -3.41 10.53 3.46
N LEU A 7 -2.14 10.13 3.53
CA LEU A 7 -1.11 10.78 2.73
C LEU A 7 -1.29 10.34 1.28
N VAL A 8 -1.20 11.28 0.36
CA VAL A 8 -1.21 11.06 -1.09
C VAL A 8 -0.12 11.90 -1.73
N ARG A 9 0.37 11.51 -2.90
CA ARG A 9 1.33 12.30 -3.67
C ARG A 9 0.91 12.29 -5.12
N ARG A 10 0.91 13.47 -5.75
CA ARG A 10 0.61 13.64 -7.17
C ARG A 10 1.61 12.88 -8.03
N PRO A 11 1.17 12.25 -9.14
CA PRO A 11 2.08 11.59 -10.08
C PRO A 11 3.18 12.55 -10.59
N SER A 12 4.40 12.04 -10.66
CA SER A 12 5.52 12.73 -11.32
C SER A 12 5.21 12.90 -12.81
N PRO A 13 5.64 14.00 -13.45
CA PRO A 13 5.61 14.14 -14.91
C PRO A 13 6.45 13.07 -15.63
N ARG A 14 7.35 12.40 -14.91
CA ARG A 14 8.17 11.28 -15.40
C ARG A 14 7.57 9.90 -15.11
N LEU A 15 6.30 9.81 -14.71
CA LEU A 15 5.63 8.55 -14.34
C LEU A 15 5.84 7.42 -15.36
N ALA A 16 5.84 7.74 -16.66
CA ALA A 16 6.05 6.75 -17.72
C ALA A 16 7.43 6.05 -17.67
N GLU A 17 8.40 6.62 -16.93
CA GLU A 17 9.74 6.03 -16.71
C GLU A 17 9.78 5.10 -15.48
N GLY A 18 8.67 4.94 -14.76
CA GLY A 18 8.56 4.13 -13.55
C GLY A 18 9.08 2.70 -13.74
N LEU A 19 9.47 2.08 -12.64
CA LEU A 19 10.04 0.73 -12.65
C LEU A 19 8.98 -0.33 -12.94
N VAL A 20 9.35 -1.34 -13.75
CA VAL A 20 8.55 -2.53 -14.00
C VAL A 20 9.44 -3.75 -13.81
N THR A 21 9.00 -4.73 -13.02
CA THR A 21 9.83 -5.87 -12.59
C THR A 21 9.21 -7.21 -12.97
N HIS A 22 7.90 -7.40 -12.76
CA HIS A 22 7.22 -8.70 -12.89
C HIS A 22 6.20 -8.75 -14.03
N ILE A 23 5.97 -7.64 -14.73
CA ILE A 23 5.07 -7.55 -15.89
C ILE A 23 5.81 -7.01 -17.11
N GLU A 24 5.20 -7.13 -18.27
CA GLU A 24 5.71 -6.48 -19.48
C GLU A 24 5.46 -4.97 -19.43
N ARG A 25 6.42 -4.19 -19.93
CA ARG A 25 6.30 -2.73 -19.97
C ARG A 25 5.28 -2.32 -21.04
N GLU A 26 4.33 -1.53 -20.61
CA GLU A 26 3.34 -0.89 -21.49
C GLU A 26 3.55 0.63 -21.52
N LYS A 27 2.96 1.27 -22.54
CA LYS A 27 2.98 2.73 -22.63
C LYS A 27 2.02 3.33 -21.60
N VAL A 28 2.54 4.16 -20.71
CA VAL A 28 1.76 4.90 -19.72
C VAL A 28 1.34 6.25 -20.30
N ASP A 29 0.07 6.61 -20.12
CA ASP A 29 -0.48 7.92 -20.39
C ASP A 29 -0.44 8.75 -19.09
N ALA A 30 0.51 9.68 -19.00
CA ALA A 30 0.73 10.47 -17.78
C ALA A 30 -0.44 11.42 -17.49
N ASP A 31 -1.11 11.95 -18.52
CA ASP A 31 -2.26 12.85 -18.32
C ASP A 31 -3.45 12.07 -17.78
N LEU A 32 -3.75 10.92 -18.36
CA LEU A 32 -4.79 10.02 -17.85
C LEU A 32 -4.49 9.55 -16.43
N ALA A 33 -3.23 9.27 -16.11
CA ALA A 33 -2.82 8.90 -14.76
C ALA A 33 -3.13 10.00 -13.73
N VAL A 34 -2.96 11.27 -14.08
CA VAL A 34 -3.36 12.39 -13.21
C VAL A 34 -4.86 12.41 -12.98
N GLU A 35 -5.68 12.22 -14.03
CA GLU A 35 -7.14 12.15 -13.90
C GLU A 35 -7.57 10.98 -12.99
N GLN A 36 -6.96 9.82 -13.16
CA GLN A 36 -7.21 8.63 -12.34
C GLN A 36 -6.80 8.86 -10.88
N TRP A 37 -5.66 9.50 -10.64
CA TRP A 37 -5.22 9.86 -9.30
C TRP A 37 -6.21 10.85 -8.63
N GLU A 38 -6.69 11.85 -9.34
CA GLU A 38 -7.67 12.81 -8.83
C GLU A 38 -9.00 12.12 -8.49
N ALA A 39 -9.45 11.16 -9.30
CA ALA A 39 -10.62 10.34 -9.02
C ALA A 39 -10.42 9.47 -7.76
N TYR A 40 -9.25 8.86 -7.60
CA TYR A 40 -8.89 8.10 -6.40
C TYR A 40 -8.90 8.97 -5.14
N VAL A 41 -8.27 10.14 -5.18
CA VAL A 41 -8.26 11.10 -4.06
C VAL A 41 -9.67 11.58 -3.73
N LYS A 42 -10.49 11.85 -4.75
CA LYS A 42 -11.91 12.21 -4.57
C LYS A 42 -12.69 11.08 -3.90
N ALA A 43 -12.45 9.82 -4.27
CA ALA A 43 -13.09 8.68 -3.63
C ALA A 43 -12.76 8.60 -2.14
N LEU A 44 -11.50 8.80 -1.75
CA LEU A 44 -11.11 8.88 -0.34
C LEU A 44 -11.88 9.99 0.40
N ARG A 45 -11.88 11.21 -0.15
CA ARG A 45 -12.55 12.38 0.46
C ARG A 45 -14.05 12.18 0.61
N THR A 46 -14.70 11.62 -0.41
CA THR A 46 -16.15 11.33 -0.40
C THR A 46 -16.53 10.36 0.72
N HIS A 47 -15.58 9.48 1.12
CA HIS A 47 -15.79 8.50 2.19
C HIS A 47 -15.19 8.92 3.54
N GLY A 48 -15.01 10.23 3.74
CA GLY A 48 -14.65 10.81 5.04
C GLY A 48 -13.17 10.74 5.39
N TRP A 49 -12.28 10.55 4.41
CA TRP A 49 -10.84 10.66 4.59
C TRP A 49 -10.38 12.09 4.32
N GLU A 50 -9.66 12.69 5.25
CA GLU A 50 -8.89 13.90 5.01
C GLU A 50 -7.59 13.51 4.29
N THR A 51 -7.37 14.06 3.11
CA THR A 51 -6.13 13.79 2.36
C THR A 51 -5.09 14.87 2.63
N VAL A 52 -3.88 14.43 2.94
CA VAL A 52 -2.70 15.28 3.11
C VAL A 52 -1.79 15.00 1.93
N GLU A 53 -1.60 15.99 1.08
CA GLU A 53 -0.72 15.88 -0.07
C GLU A 53 0.73 16.09 0.37
N VAL A 54 1.58 15.10 0.10
CA VAL A 54 3.02 15.17 0.31
C VAL A 54 3.63 15.96 -0.84
N ASP A 55 4.68 16.71 -0.58
CA ASP A 55 5.36 17.51 -1.59
C ASP A 55 5.70 16.68 -2.84
N PRO A 56 5.54 17.25 -4.04
CA PRO A 56 5.90 16.59 -5.28
C PRO A 56 7.36 16.12 -5.30
N ALA A 57 7.61 14.98 -5.92
CA ALA A 57 8.94 14.45 -6.18
C ALA A 57 9.09 14.19 -7.68
N ASP A 58 9.14 15.26 -8.46
CA ASP A 58 9.03 15.23 -9.92
C ASP A 58 10.16 14.46 -10.59
N ASP A 59 11.34 14.39 -9.96
CA ASP A 59 12.48 13.61 -10.44
C ASP A 59 12.38 12.11 -10.13
N CYS A 60 11.39 11.71 -9.32
CA CYS A 60 11.16 10.31 -8.94
C CYS A 60 9.93 9.76 -9.68
N PRO A 61 10.11 8.97 -10.75
CA PRO A 61 9.00 8.45 -11.56
C PRO A 61 7.93 7.71 -10.76
N ASP A 62 8.33 6.91 -9.76
CA ASP A 62 7.45 6.06 -8.97
C ASP A 62 6.88 6.74 -7.71
N SER A 63 7.11 8.04 -7.52
CA SER A 63 6.80 8.77 -6.28
C SER A 63 5.31 8.82 -5.92
N VAL A 64 4.41 8.60 -6.87
CA VAL A 64 2.97 8.47 -6.64
C VAL A 64 2.63 7.28 -5.73
N PHE A 65 3.46 6.24 -5.74
CA PHE A 65 3.33 5.06 -4.89
C PHE A 65 3.83 5.33 -3.47
N VAL A 66 3.25 6.34 -2.86
CA VAL A 66 3.66 6.89 -1.55
C VAL A 66 3.57 5.86 -0.43
N GLU A 67 2.79 4.79 -0.58
CA GLU A 67 2.70 3.69 0.39
C GLU A 67 4.07 3.08 0.69
N ASP A 68 4.97 3.03 -0.29
CA ASP A 68 6.28 2.40 -0.15
C ASP A 68 7.26 3.19 0.71
N THR A 69 6.96 4.45 0.99
CA THR A 69 7.86 5.38 1.66
C THR A 69 7.80 5.36 3.19
N VAL A 70 6.70 4.87 3.77
CA VAL A 70 6.51 4.88 5.23
C VAL A 70 5.53 3.80 5.68
N VAL A 71 5.83 3.18 6.82
CA VAL A 71 4.92 2.23 7.48
C VAL A 71 4.42 2.82 8.78
N MET A 72 3.10 2.91 8.92
CA MET A 72 2.46 3.40 10.14
C MET A 72 2.05 2.26 11.07
N TYR A 73 2.39 2.35 12.35
CA TYR A 73 1.83 1.49 13.39
C TYR A 73 1.56 2.31 14.65
N LYS A 74 0.29 2.36 15.08
CA LYS A 74 -0.17 3.31 16.11
C LYS A 74 0.26 4.74 15.73
N ASN A 75 0.94 5.45 16.63
CA ASN A 75 1.46 6.81 16.37
C ASN A 75 2.92 6.83 15.87
N VAL A 76 3.49 5.65 15.53
CA VAL A 76 4.85 5.56 15.00
C VAL A 76 4.83 5.47 13.49
N ALA A 77 5.59 6.34 12.86
CA ALA A 77 5.92 6.34 11.43
C ALA A 77 7.33 5.78 11.24
N LEU A 78 7.45 4.63 10.61
CA LEU A 78 8.74 4.04 10.24
C LEU A 78 9.03 4.40 8.79
N ILE A 79 9.92 5.37 8.58
CA ILE A 79 10.34 5.79 7.24
C ILE A 79 11.10 4.64 6.60
N ALA A 80 10.68 4.29 5.40
CA ALA A 80 11.23 3.20 4.62
C ALA A 80 12.65 3.51 4.10
N ARG A 81 13.36 2.48 3.72
CA ARG A 81 14.55 2.55 2.90
C ARG A 81 14.34 1.62 1.71
N PRO A 82 13.88 2.16 0.57
CA PRO A 82 13.53 1.35 -0.59
C PRO A 82 14.67 0.43 -1.04
N GLY A 83 14.29 -0.79 -1.47
CA GLY A 83 15.22 -1.76 -2.02
C GLY A 83 15.77 -1.33 -3.38
N ALA A 84 14.95 -0.63 -4.19
CA ALA A 84 15.40 0.03 -5.41
C ALA A 84 16.08 1.37 -5.05
N GLU A 85 17.39 1.50 -5.40
CA GLU A 85 18.16 2.71 -5.06
C GLU A 85 17.58 3.98 -5.67
N SER A 86 17.08 3.91 -6.89
CA SER A 86 16.45 5.03 -7.60
C SER A 86 15.20 5.57 -6.90
N ARG A 87 14.58 4.80 -5.99
CA ARG A 87 13.38 5.20 -5.25
C ARG A 87 13.67 5.77 -3.86
N ARG A 88 14.91 5.76 -3.40
CA ARG A 88 15.25 6.17 -2.02
C ARG A 88 14.93 7.63 -1.72
N GLU A 89 15.04 8.50 -2.71
CA GLU A 89 14.71 9.92 -2.56
C GLU A 89 13.21 10.19 -2.44
N GLU A 90 12.35 9.21 -2.77
CA GLU A 90 10.90 9.34 -2.62
C GLU A 90 10.45 9.51 -1.16
N THR A 91 11.29 9.15 -0.18
CA THR A 91 11.00 9.35 1.26
C THR A 91 11.08 10.81 1.68
N ALA A 92 11.74 11.68 0.89
CA ALA A 92 11.78 13.11 1.16
C ALA A 92 10.37 13.72 1.19
N GLY A 93 10.13 14.63 2.12
CA GLY A 93 8.82 15.26 2.35
C GLY A 93 7.82 14.39 3.13
N VAL A 94 7.95 13.05 3.09
CA VAL A 94 7.06 12.14 3.85
C VAL A 94 7.33 12.24 5.35
N GLU A 95 8.60 12.32 5.74
CA GLU A 95 9.00 12.51 7.14
C GLU A 95 8.38 13.78 7.73
N GLU A 96 8.48 14.91 7.02
CA GLU A 96 7.90 16.18 7.46
C GLU A 96 6.38 16.09 7.56
N ALA A 97 5.73 15.43 6.58
CA ALA A 97 4.29 15.26 6.58
C ALA A 97 3.81 14.44 7.79
N VAL A 98 4.44 13.31 8.12
CA VAL A 98 4.05 12.49 9.29
C VAL A 98 4.43 13.14 10.61
N ALA A 99 5.55 13.84 10.70
CA ALA A 99 5.95 14.60 11.88
C ALA A 99 4.98 15.75 12.15
N GLY A 100 4.57 16.47 11.10
CA GLY A 100 3.56 17.54 11.19
C GLY A 100 2.18 17.04 11.65
N LEU A 101 1.90 15.74 11.51
CA LEU A 101 0.71 15.07 12.02
C LEU A 101 0.88 14.53 13.44
N GLY A 102 2.01 14.80 14.11
CA GLY A 102 2.29 14.40 15.49
C GLY A 102 2.75 12.96 15.65
N CYS A 103 3.19 12.31 14.57
CA CYS A 103 3.74 10.95 14.64
C CYS A 103 5.16 10.96 15.23
N SER A 104 5.50 9.91 15.96
CA SER A 104 6.90 9.62 16.33
C SER A 104 7.59 8.99 15.11
N VAL A 105 8.70 9.57 14.67
CA VAL A 105 9.38 9.14 13.45
C VAL A 105 10.59 8.27 13.77
N ASN A 106 10.68 7.12 13.11
CA ASN A 106 11.81 6.21 13.08
C ASN A 106 12.21 5.91 11.63
N TRP A 107 13.39 5.33 11.41
CA TRP A 107 13.91 5.06 10.07
C TRP A 107 14.44 3.65 9.94
N ILE A 108 14.37 3.12 8.72
CA ILE A 108 15.13 1.93 8.31
C ILE A 108 16.52 2.37 7.88
N TRP A 109 17.54 1.79 8.52
CA TRP A 109 18.93 2.09 8.27
C TRP A 109 19.63 0.96 7.49
N GLU A 110 20.70 1.32 6.80
CA GLU A 110 21.57 0.34 6.16
C GLU A 110 22.09 -0.71 7.17
N PRO A 111 22.15 -2.01 6.84
CA PRO A 111 21.89 -2.63 5.53
C PRO A 111 20.43 -3.00 5.27
N GLY A 112 19.50 -2.59 6.12
CA GLY A 112 18.06 -2.86 5.96
C GLY A 112 17.50 -2.19 4.71
N THR A 113 16.61 -2.91 4.01
CA THR A 113 15.69 -2.34 3.04
C THR A 113 14.26 -2.75 3.39
N LEU A 114 13.32 -1.83 3.22
CA LEU A 114 11.91 -2.02 3.48
C LEU A 114 11.11 -1.10 2.55
N GLU A 115 10.05 -1.63 1.94
CA GLU A 115 9.04 -0.85 1.24
C GLU A 115 7.67 -1.11 1.89
N GLY A 116 6.85 -0.07 2.03
CA GLY A 116 5.56 -0.17 2.72
C GLY A 116 4.55 -1.09 2.03
N GLY A 117 4.71 -1.31 0.71
CA GLY A 117 3.95 -2.31 -0.04
C GLY A 117 4.11 -3.75 0.47
N ASP A 118 5.22 -4.03 1.13
CA ASP A 118 5.48 -5.34 1.77
C ASP A 118 4.82 -5.48 3.15
N VAL A 119 4.18 -4.45 3.70
CA VAL A 119 3.67 -4.50 5.08
C VAL A 119 2.14 -4.51 5.12
N LEU A 120 1.57 -5.66 5.48
CA LEU A 120 0.12 -5.86 5.69
C LEU A 120 -0.17 -5.96 7.19
N LYS A 121 -1.06 -5.11 7.69
CA LYS A 121 -1.47 -5.08 9.11
C LYS A 121 -2.88 -5.59 9.27
N ILE A 122 -3.07 -6.58 10.15
CA ILE A 122 -4.37 -7.15 10.51
C ILE A 122 -4.45 -7.23 12.03
N GLY A 123 -5.19 -6.32 12.65
CA GLY A 123 -5.12 -6.14 14.10
C GLY A 123 -3.69 -5.82 14.53
N ASP A 124 -3.20 -6.53 15.54
CA ASP A 124 -1.83 -6.41 16.02
C ASP A 124 -0.81 -7.29 15.28
N THR A 125 -1.26 -8.08 14.28
CA THR A 125 -0.35 -8.86 13.45
C THR A 125 0.11 -8.04 12.25
N VAL A 126 1.43 -7.94 12.08
CA VAL A 126 2.11 -7.25 11.00
C VAL A 126 2.81 -8.28 10.14
N TYR A 127 2.24 -8.59 8.99
CA TYR A 127 2.87 -9.45 7.98
C TYR A 127 3.82 -8.62 7.14
N VAL A 128 5.05 -9.10 6.97
CA VAL A 128 6.09 -8.38 6.22
C VAL A 128 6.62 -9.26 5.11
N GLY A 129 6.40 -8.86 3.88
CA GLY A 129 6.95 -9.50 2.70
C GLY A 129 8.48 -9.46 2.73
N ARG A 130 9.11 -10.59 2.45
CA ARG A 130 10.56 -10.70 2.29
C ARG A 130 10.83 -11.18 0.87
N GLY A 131 11.37 -10.28 0.06
CA GLY A 131 11.57 -10.51 -1.37
C GLY A 131 12.65 -9.58 -1.94
N GLY A 132 12.49 -9.15 -3.18
CA GLY A 132 13.45 -8.30 -3.88
C GLY A 132 13.57 -6.89 -3.32
N ARG A 133 12.53 -6.38 -2.65
CA ARG A 133 12.46 -4.99 -2.16
C ARG A 133 12.69 -4.87 -0.65
N THR A 134 12.28 -5.85 0.12
CA THR A 134 12.45 -5.89 1.58
C THR A 134 13.33 -7.07 1.97
N ASN A 135 14.45 -6.79 2.66
CA ASN A 135 15.41 -7.80 3.09
C ASN A 135 15.23 -8.20 4.57
N ALA A 136 15.98 -9.20 5.01
CA ALA A 136 15.90 -9.69 6.38
C ALA A 136 16.27 -8.63 7.43
N ALA A 137 17.23 -7.75 7.14
CA ALA A 137 17.63 -6.68 8.04
C ALA A 137 16.54 -5.62 8.18
N GLY A 138 15.81 -5.30 7.09
CA GLY A 138 14.63 -4.42 7.12
C GLY A 138 13.51 -5.00 7.98
N VAL A 139 13.21 -6.30 7.82
CA VAL A 139 12.24 -7.01 8.67
C VAL A 139 12.65 -6.96 10.15
N GLN A 140 13.92 -7.16 10.47
CA GLN A 140 14.40 -7.10 11.85
C GLN A 140 14.27 -5.69 12.46
N GLN A 141 14.55 -4.64 11.68
CA GLN A 141 14.41 -3.25 12.13
C GLN A 141 12.95 -2.89 12.34
N LEU A 142 12.03 -3.30 11.44
CA LEU A 142 10.60 -3.14 11.64
C LEU A 142 10.12 -3.86 12.91
N ARG A 143 10.60 -5.09 13.14
CA ARG A 143 10.29 -5.84 14.35
C ARG A 143 10.73 -5.08 15.59
N ALA A 144 11.96 -4.58 15.61
CA ALA A 144 12.49 -3.80 16.73
C ALA A 144 11.67 -2.52 17.00
N ALA A 145 11.11 -1.90 15.96
CA ALA A 145 10.28 -0.70 16.08
C ALA A 145 8.86 -1.00 16.58
N PHE A 146 8.24 -2.12 16.18
CA PHE A 146 6.81 -2.35 16.38
C PHE A 146 6.46 -3.38 17.46
N GLU A 147 7.30 -4.39 17.74
CA GLU A 147 7.04 -5.36 18.81
C GLU A 147 6.96 -4.72 20.21
N PRO A 148 7.78 -3.71 20.57
CA PRO A 148 7.60 -2.99 21.83
C PRO A 148 6.26 -2.26 21.97
N LEU A 149 5.59 -2.00 20.85
CA LEU A 149 4.26 -1.39 20.79
C LEU A 149 3.13 -2.44 20.79
N GLY A 150 3.46 -3.73 20.90
CA GLY A 150 2.50 -4.83 20.95
C GLY A 150 2.22 -5.51 19.59
N ALA A 151 2.97 -5.19 18.53
CA ALA A 151 2.84 -5.87 17.27
C ALA A 151 3.41 -7.30 17.32
N ARG A 152 2.78 -8.21 16.58
CA ARG A 152 3.34 -9.53 16.25
C ARG A 152 3.81 -9.53 14.81
N VAL A 153 5.11 -9.55 14.56
CA VAL A 153 5.68 -9.46 13.22
C VAL A 153 5.92 -10.84 12.62
N VAL A 154 5.34 -11.10 11.44
CA VAL A 154 5.43 -12.37 10.70
C VAL A 154 6.06 -12.10 9.33
N ALA A 155 7.21 -12.67 9.06
CA ALA A 155 7.84 -12.59 7.74
C ALA A 155 7.16 -13.57 6.76
N VAL A 156 6.89 -13.09 5.54
CA VAL A 156 6.23 -13.84 4.47
C VAL A 156 7.13 -13.84 3.24
N PRO A 157 7.49 -15.00 2.66
CA PRO A 157 8.24 -15.02 1.41
C PRO A 157 7.42 -14.40 0.27
N VAL A 158 8.07 -13.56 -0.56
CA VAL A 158 7.49 -12.92 -1.74
C VAL A 158 8.46 -13.09 -2.91
N SER A 159 8.03 -13.83 -3.95
CA SER A 159 8.83 -14.06 -5.15
C SER A 159 8.04 -13.90 -6.46
N LYS A 160 6.72 -14.03 -6.42
CA LYS A 160 5.85 -14.03 -7.60
C LYS A 160 5.36 -12.65 -8.01
N VAL A 161 5.44 -11.68 -7.11
CA VAL A 161 4.95 -10.31 -7.29
C VAL A 161 5.93 -9.32 -6.68
N LEU A 162 5.71 -8.03 -6.95
CA LEU A 162 6.59 -6.95 -6.50
C LEU A 162 6.64 -6.84 -4.97
N HIS A 163 5.46 -6.85 -4.31
CA HIS A 163 5.30 -6.68 -2.86
C HIS A 163 4.26 -7.66 -2.30
N LEU A 164 4.26 -7.87 -0.98
CA LEU A 164 3.25 -8.69 -0.32
C LEU A 164 1.82 -8.19 -0.63
N LYS A 165 1.59 -6.87 -0.59
CA LYS A 165 0.27 -6.29 -0.89
C LYS A 165 -0.10 -6.28 -2.37
N SER A 166 0.82 -6.66 -3.26
CA SER A 166 0.47 -7.03 -4.65
C SER A 166 -0.13 -8.44 -4.74
N ALA A 167 0.04 -9.29 -3.74
CA ALA A 167 -0.55 -10.63 -3.69
C ALA A 167 -1.81 -10.70 -2.82
N VAL A 168 -1.83 -9.96 -1.70
CA VAL A 168 -2.86 -10.08 -0.67
C VAL A 168 -3.17 -8.75 0.01
N THR A 169 -4.44 -8.55 0.38
CA THR A 169 -4.86 -7.57 1.37
C THR A 169 -5.84 -8.21 2.35
N ALA A 170 -6.54 -7.44 3.16
CA ALA A 170 -7.51 -7.99 4.11
C ALA A 170 -8.83 -7.23 4.10
N LEU A 171 -9.92 -7.95 4.30
CA LEU A 171 -11.26 -7.44 4.51
C LEU A 171 -11.40 -6.85 5.94
N PRO A 172 -12.48 -6.08 6.22
CA PRO A 172 -12.69 -5.47 7.54
C PRO A 172 -12.69 -6.45 8.70
N ASP A 173 -13.13 -7.68 8.47
CA ASP A 173 -13.19 -8.74 9.48
C ASP A 173 -11.83 -9.48 9.67
N GLY A 174 -10.79 -9.05 8.96
CA GLY A 174 -9.45 -9.64 9.00
C GLY A 174 -9.25 -10.86 8.10
N THR A 175 -10.25 -11.24 7.30
CA THR A 175 -10.09 -12.29 6.28
C THR A 175 -9.13 -11.78 5.21
N VAL A 176 -8.05 -12.53 4.98
CA VAL A 176 -7.09 -12.21 3.91
C VAL A 176 -7.69 -12.60 2.57
N ILE A 177 -7.56 -11.74 1.59
CA ILE A 177 -7.96 -11.99 0.20
C ILE A 177 -6.73 -12.04 -0.70
N GLY A 178 -6.79 -12.87 -1.73
CA GLY A 178 -5.68 -12.98 -2.68
C GLY A 178 -6.00 -13.87 -3.88
N HIS A 179 -5.32 -13.59 -4.99
CA HIS A 179 -5.37 -14.42 -6.18
C HIS A 179 -4.30 -15.51 -6.08
N ILE A 180 -4.72 -16.77 -5.87
CA ILE A 180 -3.83 -17.90 -5.55
C ILE A 180 -2.61 -18.02 -6.47
N PRO A 181 -2.72 -17.86 -7.81
CA PRO A 181 -1.54 -17.96 -8.69
C PRO A 181 -0.40 -16.99 -8.36
N LYS A 182 -0.72 -15.86 -7.73
CA LYS A 182 0.24 -14.79 -7.37
C LYS A 182 0.78 -14.91 -5.94
N MET A 183 0.32 -15.89 -5.17
CA MET A 183 0.73 -16.09 -3.79
C MET A 183 1.82 -17.16 -3.67
N ASP A 184 2.82 -16.91 -2.84
CA ASP A 184 3.87 -17.90 -2.53
C ASP A 184 3.36 -18.92 -1.50
N VAL A 185 2.69 -18.47 -0.43
CA VAL A 185 2.29 -19.31 0.70
C VAL A 185 0.85 -18.99 1.15
N PRO A 186 -0.19 -19.41 0.39
CA PRO A 186 -1.60 -19.16 0.76
C PRO A 186 -1.96 -19.75 2.13
N SER A 187 -1.39 -20.91 2.49
CA SER A 187 -1.65 -21.61 3.74
C SER A 187 -1.17 -20.89 5.01
N LEU A 188 -0.42 -19.80 4.86
CA LEU A 188 0.03 -18.97 5.99
C LEU A 188 -1.15 -18.25 6.67
N PHE A 189 -2.20 -17.97 5.93
CA PHE A 189 -3.33 -17.18 6.39
C PHE A 189 -4.47 -18.09 6.85
N ALA A 190 -4.74 -18.13 8.16
CA ALA A 190 -5.77 -19.00 8.74
C ALA A 190 -7.19 -18.66 8.25
N ARG A 191 -7.47 -17.39 7.95
CA ARG A 191 -8.71 -16.92 7.33
C ARG A 191 -8.37 -16.36 5.96
N PHE A 192 -8.71 -17.11 4.93
CA PHE A 192 -8.35 -16.77 3.54
C PHE A 192 -9.53 -16.97 2.61
N LEU A 193 -9.78 -15.98 1.76
CA LEU A 193 -10.77 -16.01 0.68
C LEU A 193 -10.05 -15.80 -0.66
N PRO A 194 -10.04 -16.82 -1.54
CA PRO A 194 -9.50 -16.64 -2.88
C PRO A 194 -10.39 -15.73 -3.72
N VAL A 195 -9.77 -14.84 -4.51
CA VAL A 195 -10.48 -13.98 -5.47
C VAL A 195 -10.18 -14.41 -6.91
N PRO A 196 -11.15 -14.22 -7.83
CA PRO A 196 -11.02 -14.71 -9.21
C PRO A 196 -10.05 -13.88 -10.06
N GLU A 197 -9.78 -12.63 -9.68
CA GLU A 197 -8.97 -11.68 -10.46
C GLU A 197 -7.80 -11.17 -9.62
N GLU A 198 -6.65 -10.96 -10.27
CA GLU A 198 -5.44 -10.45 -9.58
C GLU A 198 -5.69 -9.10 -8.92
N ALA A 199 -6.24 -8.13 -9.65
CA ALA A 199 -6.54 -6.80 -9.12
C ALA A 199 -7.58 -6.82 -7.99
N GLY A 200 -8.40 -7.88 -7.88
CA GLY A 200 -9.33 -8.09 -6.77
C GLY A 200 -8.66 -8.43 -5.44
N SER A 201 -7.37 -8.76 -5.46
CA SER A 201 -6.57 -8.97 -4.23
C SER A 201 -6.31 -7.67 -3.45
N HIS A 202 -6.62 -6.53 -4.05
CA HIS A 202 -6.22 -5.23 -3.53
C HIS A 202 -7.44 -4.40 -3.15
N VAL A 203 -7.60 -4.14 -1.85
CA VAL A 203 -8.64 -3.26 -1.33
C VAL A 203 -8.07 -2.25 -0.34
N VAL A 204 -8.64 -1.04 -0.34
CA VAL A 204 -8.47 -0.05 0.72
C VAL A 204 -9.76 0.03 1.51
N LEU A 205 -9.66 -0.20 2.83
CA LEU A 205 -10.79 -0.13 3.74
C LEU A 205 -11.18 1.33 3.97
N LEU A 206 -12.32 1.75 3.45
CA LEU A 206 -12.81 3.13 3.59
C LEU A 206 -13.52 3.37 4.94
N GLY A 207 -13.98 2.29 5.57
CA GLY A 207 -14.69 2.29 6.85
C GLY A 207 -16.06 1.61 6.70
N GLY A 208 -16.52 0.96 7.77
CA GLY A 208 -17.65 0.04 7.71
C GLY A 208 -17.36 -1.06 6.69
N ASP A 209 -18.35 -1.36 5.85
CA ASP A 209 -18.26 -2.40 4.82
C ASP A 209 -17.77 -1.88 3.45
N LYS A 210 -17.27 -0.63 3.37
CA LYS A 210 -16.85 0.00 2.12
C LYS A 210 -15.42 -0.37 1.74
N LEU A 211 -15.25 -0.90 0.53
CA LEU A 211 -13.98 -1.36 -0.02
C LEU A 211 -13.65 -0.58 -1.30
N LEU A 212 -12.58 0.23 -1.28
CA LEU A 212 -12.07 0.87 -2.51
C LEU A 212 -11.23 -0.16 -3.28
N MET A 213 -11.54 -0.36 -4.55
CA MET A 213 -10.89 -1.35 -5.39
C MET A 213 -10.82 -0.91 -6.85
N ALA A 214 -9.97 -1.58 -7.63
CA ALA A 214 -9.76 -1.27 -9.04
C ALA A 214 -10.93 -1.73 -9.93
N ALA A 215 -11.21 -0.96 -10.98
CA ALA A 215 -12.22 -1.28 -11.99
C ALA A 215 -11.89 -2.54 -12.82
N SER A 216 -10.63 -2.94 -12.84
CA SER A 216 -10.14 -4.14 -13.55
C SER A 216 -10.53 -5.47 -12.89
N ALA A 217 -11.23 -5.45 -11.74
CA ALA A 217 -11.67 -6.66 -11.03
C ALA A 217 -13.21 -6.72 -10.82
N PRO A 218 -14.03 -6.70 -11.90
CA PRO A 218 -15.49 -6.64 -11.78
C PRO A 218 -16.09 -7.89 -11.13
N LYS A 219 -15.57 -9.10 -11.39
CA LYS A 219 -16.08 -10.34 -10.78
C LYS A 219 -15.79 -10.38 -9.27
N THR A 220 -14.67 -9.80 -8.86
CA THR A 220 -14.34 -9.70 -7.43
C THR A 220 -15.23 -8.67 -6.74
N ALA A 221 -15.57 -7.56 -7.43
CA ALA A 221 -16.54 -6.60 -6.93
C ALA A 221 -17.92 -7.23 -6.70
N GLU A 222 -18.41 -8.06 -7.64
CA GLU A 222 -19.64 -8.84 -7.48
C GLU A 222 -19.55 -9.78 -6.28
N LEU A 223 -18.45 -10.54 -6.16
CA LEU A 223 -18.21 -11.42 -5.00
C LEU A 223 -18.29 -10.67 -3.67
N PHE A 224 -17.67 -9.49 -3.58
CA PHE A 224 -17.70 -8.71 -2.34
C PHE A 224 -19.10 -8.16 -2.05
N ALA A 225 -19.85 -7.74 -3.07
CA ALA A 225 -21.23 -7.31 -2.90
C ALA A 225 -22.12 -8.46 -2.39
N ASP A 226 -21.96 -9.68 -2.92
CA ASP A 226 -22.68 -10.86 -2.46
C ASP A 226 -22.35 -11.23 -1.00
N LEU A 227 -21.14 -10.91 -0.54
CA LEU A 227 -20.72 -11.07 0.86
C LEU A 227 -21.19 -9.94 1.79
N GLY A 228 -21.90 -8.94 1.26
CA GLY A 228 -22.44 -7.83 2.04
C GLY A 228 -21.52 -6.62 2.16
N TYR A 229 -20.39 -6.59 1.43
CA TYR A 229 -19.54 -5.41 1.34
C TYR A 229 -20.05 -4.43 0.28
N GLU A 230 -19.57 -3.20 0.33
CA GLU A 230 -19.92 -2.12 -0.58
C GLU A 230 -18.68 -1.73 -1.41
N PRO A 231 -18.47 -2.33 -2.61
CA PRO A 231 -17.35 -1.98 -3.47
C PRO A 231 -17.46 -0.54 -3.98
N VAL A 232 -16.40 0.23 -3.78
CA VAL A 232 -16.19 1.56 -4.36
C VAL A 232 -15.14 1.42 -5.43
N VAL A 233 -15.56 1.47 -6.69
CA VAL A 233 -14.71 1.14 -7.83
C VAL A 233 -14.06 2.40 -8.41
N VAL A 234 -12.75 2.36 -8.67
CA VAL A 234 -11.97 3.42 -9.33
C VAL A 234 -11.14 2.84 -10.46
N ASP A 235 -10.99 3.61 -11.53
CA ASP A 235 -10.05 3.27 -12.60
C ASP A 235 -8.64 3.72 -12.20
N ILE A 236 -7.70 2.79 -12.20
CA ILE A 236 -6.28 3.00 -11.94
C ILE A 236 -5.41 2.30 -12.99
N SER A 237 -5.95 2.09 -14.19
CA SER A 237 -5.32 1.30 -15.25
C SER A 237 -3.92 1.80 -15.63
N GLU A 238 -3.64 3.11 -15.57
CA GLU A 238 -2.31 3.62 -15.84
C GLU A 238 -1.29 3.24 -14.76
N PHE A 239 -1.71 3.14 -13.52
CA PHE A 239 -0.84 2.68 -12.42
C PHE A 239 -0.64 1.17 -12.45
N GLU A 240 -1.64 0.39 -12.89
CA GLU A 240 -1.51 -1.06 -13.05
C GLU A 240 -0.42 -1.43 -14.07
N LYS A 241 -0.18 -0.62 -15.10
CA LYS A 241 0.93 -0.76 -16.05
C LYS A 241 2.32 -0.60 -15.40
N LEU A 242 2.37 -0.10 -14.18
CA LEU A 242 3.56 0.10 -13.35
C LEU A 242 3.54 -0.78 -12.09
N GLU A 243 2.81 -1.90 -12.12
CA GLU A 243 2.63 -2.82 -10.98
C GLU A 243 1.95 -2.16 -9.76
N GLY A 244 1.34 -0.97 -9.95
CA GLY A 244 0.63 -0.25 -8.90
C GLY A 244 -0.76 -0.83 -8.65
N CYS A 245 -1.24 -0.68 -7.42
CA CYS A 245 -2.59 -1.06 -7.03
C CYS A 245 -3.21 0.02 -6.13
N VAL A 246 -4.49 -0.11 -5.77
CA VAL A 246 -5.19 0.90 -4.97
C VAL A 246 -4.54 1.17 -3.61
N THR A 247 -3.84 0.21 -3.02
CA THR A 247 -3.14 0.43 -1.74
C THR A 247 -1.91 1.30 -1.90
N CYS A 248 -1.22 1.21 -3.05
CA CYS A 248 0.04 1.90 -3.31
C CYS A 248 -0.09 3.43 -3.33
N LEU A 249 -1.29 3.93 -3.68
CA LEU A 249 -1.54 5.35 -3.93
C LEU A 249 -1.79 6.18 -2.65
N SER A 250 -1.78 5.59 -1.47
CA SER A 250 -1.96 6.32 -0.22
C SER A 250 -1.36 5.62 1.00
N VAL A 251 -0.99 6.42 2.01
CA VAL A 251 -0.69 5.91 3.36
C VAL A 251 -1.85 6.26 4.29
N ARG A 252 -2.51 5.26 4.86
CA ARG A 252 -3.67 5.45 5.74
C ARG A 252 -3.24 5.53 7.19
N LEU A 253 -3.50 6.70 7.80
CA LEU A 253 -3.27 6.96 9.21
C LEU A 253 -4.59 6.75 9.97
N ARG A 254 -4.66 5.66 10.72
CA ARG A 254 -5.83 5.29 11.51
C ARG A 254 -5.48 5.38 12.98
N GLY A 255 -6.26 6.13 13.74
CA GLY A 255 -6.12 6.15 15.21
C GLY A 255 -4.96 6.97 15.76
N LEU A 256 -4.53 8.05 15.08
CA LEU A 256 -3.50 8.97 15.58
C LEU A 256 -3.86 9.65 16.90
N TYR A 257 -5.11 9.56 17.36
CA TYR A 257 -5.64 10.26 18.55
C TYR A 257 -6.57 9.36 19.38
N ALA A 258 -6.36 8.03 19.34
CA ALA A 258 -7.09 7.08 20.18
C ALA A 258 -6.31 6.74 21.44
#